data_a84071f588192de99f68cf97008623b7
#
_entry.id   a84071f588192de99f68cf97008623b7
#
_cell.length_a   1.000
_cell.length_b   1.000
_cell.length_c   1.000
_cell.angle_alpha   90.00
_cell.angle_beta   90.00
_cell.angle_gamma   90.00
#
_symmetry.space_group_name_H-M   'P 1'
#
loop_
_entity.id
_entity.type
_entity.pdbx_description
1 polymer ?
#
loop_
_entity_poly.entity_id
_entity_poly.type
_entity_poly.pdbx_seq_one_letter_code
_entity_poly.pdbx_strand_id
1 'polypeptide(L)'
;MRMYGYLKEPYKCNSITTIYKVMIHEIEEIGTYIYYYTSKDAIFSSYDSFVDGIKTALEEFEDEIDKQGWIQIDESLPYCQHDCIL
;
A
#
# COMPACT_ATOMS: atom_id res chain seq x y z
N MET A 1 -7.45 -1.14 9.62
CA MET A 1 -7.40 -2.21 8.62
C MET A 1 -6.21 -2.01 7.69
N ARG A 2 -5.47 -3.06 7.42
CA ARG A 2 -4.34 -3.01 6.47
C ARG A 2 -4.52 -4.07 5.39
N MET A 3 -4.26 -3.70 4.15
CA MET A 3 -4.26 -4.64 3.03
C MET A 3 -3.22 -4.20 2.00
N TYR A 4 -2.62 -5.14 1.31
CA TYR A 4 -1.66 -4.83 0.27
C TYR A 4 -1.98 -5.58 -1.01
N GLY A 5 -1.45 -5.10 -2.12
CA GLY A 5 -1.64 -5.73 -3.42
C GLY A 5 -0.47 -5.46 -4.33
N TYR A 6 -0.26 -6.37 -5.27
CA TYR A 6 0.79 -6.24 -6.28
C TYR A 6 0.22 -5.52 -7.48
N LEU A 7 0.98 -4.59 -8.05
CA LEU A 7 0.56 -3.90 -9.26
C LEU A 7 0.67 -4.83 -10.47
N LYS A 8 -0.35 -4.81 -11.34
CA LYS A 8 -0.31 -5.55 -12.61
C LYS A 8 0.91 -5.16 -13.42
N GLU A 9 1.15 -3.84 -13.49
CA GLU A 9 2.29 -3.26 -14.17
C GLU A 9 3.02 -2.37 -13.20
N PRO A 10 4.32 -2.60 -12.99
CA PRO A 10 5.10 -1.73 -12.12
C PRO A 10 5.00 -0.28 -12.57
N TYR A 11 4.83 0.62 -11.61
CA TYR A 11 4.65 2.04 -11.86
C TYR A 11 5.96 2.77 -11.67
N LYS A 12 6.41 3.48 -12.71
CA LYS A 12 7.58 4.33 -12.61
C LYS A 12 7.21 5.67 -12.02
N CYS A 13 7.62 5.88 -10.77
CA CYS A 13 7.36 7.13 -10.08
C CYS A 13 8.35 8.23 -10.53
N ASN A 14 9.57 7.85 -10.92
CA ASN A 14 10.55 8.74 -11.54
C ASN A 14 11.54 7.92 -12.35
N SER A 15 12.61 8.53 -12.87
CA SER A 15 13.56 7.87 -13.77
C SER A 15 14.30 6.68 -13.13
N ILE A 16 14.36 6.61 -11.82
CA ILE A 16 15.13 5.58 -11.09
C ILE A 16 14.31 4.72 -10.15
N THR A 17 13.05 5.10 -9.88
CA THR A 17 12.23 4.43 -8.89
C THR A 17 11.00 3.79 -9.51
N THR A 18 10.81 2.51 -9.26
CA THR A 18 9.67 1.74 -9.74
C THR A 18 8.92 1.14 -8.54
N ILE A 19 7.60 1.27 -8.54
CA ILE A 19 6.72 0.74 -7.49
C ILE A 19 6.13 -0.57 -7.98
N TYR A 20 6.19 -1.61 -7.15
CA TYR A 20 5.71 -2.96 -7.48
C TYR A 20 4.53 -3.38 -6.62
N LYS A 21 4.39 -2.80 -5.44
CA LYS A 21 3.39 -3.22 -4.45
C LYS A 21 2.94 -2.00 -3.68
N VAL A 22 1.67 -1.97 -3.30
CA VAL A 22 1.12 -0.88 -2.49
C VAL A 22 0.36 -1.49 -1.29
N MET A 23 0.36 -0.76 -0.17
CA MET A 23 -0.44 -1.11 0.99
C MET A 23 -1.38 0.04 1.31
N ILE A 24 -2.60 -0.29 1.66
CA ILE A 24 -3.58 0.66 2.19
C ILE A 24 -3.74 0.40 3.67
N HIS A 25 -3.56 1.44 4.48
CA HIS A 25 -3.75 1.37 5.93
C HIS A 25 -4.78 2.40 6.34
N GLU A 26 -5.98 1.94 6.64
CA GLU A 26 -7.06 2.79 7.12
C GLU A 26 -6.93 2.97 8.64
N ILE A 27 -6.90 4.24 9.06
CA ILE A 27 -6.92 4.60 10.48
C ILE A 27 -8.26 5.26 10.73
N GLU A 28 -9.12 4.60 11.51
CA GLU A 28 -10.47 5.05 11.78
C GLU A 28 -10.49 6.49 12.29
N GLU A 29 -11.39 7.30 11.71
CA GLU A 29 -11.60 8.72 12.05
C GLU A 29 -10.45 9.66 11.69
N ILE A 30 -9.35 9.13 11.11
CA ILE A 30 -8.20 9.96 10.72
C ILE A 30 -8.06 10.01 9.21
N GLY A 31 -8.03 8.86 8.54
CA GLY A 31 -7.86 8.77 7.10
C GLY A 31 -7.11 7.51 6.71
N THR A 32 -6.55 7.52 5.52
CA THR A 32 -5.93 6.32 4.95
C THR A 32 -4.55 6.65 4.41
N TYR A 33 -3.54 5.89 4.86
CA TYR A 33 -2.20 5.94 4.30
C TYR A 33 -2.08 4.96 3.15
N ILE A 34 -1.32 5.36 2.13
CA ILE A 34 -0.94 4.49 1.04
C ILE A 34 0.58 4.38 1.09
N TYR A 35 1.10 3.16 1.23
CA TYR A 35 2.54 2.91 1.27
C TYR A 35 2.97 2.27 -0.05
N TYR A 36 4.11 2.71 -0.57
CA TYR A 36 4.62 2.29 -1.88
C TYR A 36 5.92 1.52 -1.70
N TYR A 37 6.00 0.33 -2.27
CA TYR A 37 7.12 -0.59 -2.12
C TYR A 37 7.88 -0.73 -3.43
N THR A 38 9.20 -0.66 -3.35
CA THR A 38 10.08 -0.67 -4.51
C THR A 38 10.56 -2.06 -4.92
N SER A 39 10.07 -3.11 -4.27
CA SER A 39 10.21 -4.49 -4.72
C SER A 39 9.05 -5.33 -4.20
N LYS A 40 8.81 -6.48 -4.86
CA LYS A 40 7.70 -7.36 -4.48
C LYS A 40 7.91 -8.00 -3.11
N ASP A 41 9.15 -8.24 -2.72
CA ASP A 41 9.48 -8.87 -1.45
C ASP A 41 9.91 -7.89 -0.36
N ALA A 42 9.81 -6.59 -0.63
CA ALA A 42 10.10 -5.58 0.38
C ALA A 42 9.11 -5.68 1.54
N ILE A 43 9.61 -5.63 2.76
CA ILE A 43 8.78 -5.65 3.96
C ILE A 43 8.50 -4.26 4.50
N PHE A 44 9.26 -3.24 4.06
CA PHE A 44 9.05 -1.85 4.42
C PHE A 44 8.88 -1.00 3.17
N SER A 45 8.05 0.02 3.28
CA SER A 45 7.82 0.95 2.17
C SER A 45 8.98 1.93 2.02
N SER A 46 9.07 2.52 0.82
CA SER A 46 10.03 3.60 0.53
C SER A 46 9.34 4.95 0.49
N TYR A 47 8.05 4.99 0.20
CA TYR A 47 7.27 6.23 0.08
C TYR A 47 5.89 6.03 0.67
N ASP A 48 5.24 7.13 1.04
CA ASP A 48 3.85 7.09 1.48
C ASP A 48 3.08 8.29 0.97
N SER A 49 1.77 8.19 1.02
CA SER A 49 0.85 9.30 0.80
C SER A 49 -0.34 9.14 1.73
N PHE A 50 -1.18 10.17 1.81
CA PHE A 50 -2.34 10.18 2.70
C PHE A 50 -3.55 10.66 1.93
N VAL A 51 -4.68 9.97 2.11
CA VAL A 51 -5.96 10.36 1.53
C VAL A 51 -7.04 10.35 2.61
N ASP A 52 -8.15 11.04 2.36
CA ASP A 52 -9.20 11.24 3.35
C ASP A 52 -9.90 9.96 3.80
N GLY A 53 -10.02 8.96 2.92
CA GLY A 53 -10.72 7.74 3.26
C GLY A 53 -10.31 6.56 2.41
N ILE A 54 -10.71 5.37 2.90
CA ILE A 54 -10.36 4.11 2.24
C ILE A 54 -10.96 4.00 0.83
N LYS A 55 -12.15 4.57 0.63
CA LYS A 55 -12.79 4.53 -0.69
C LYS A 55 -11.95 5.23 -1.75
N THR A 56 -11.39 6.40 -1.41
CA THR A 56 -10.51 7.13 -2.32
C THR A 56 -9.27 6.32 -2.66
N ALA A 57 -8.66 5.70 -1.65
CA ALA A 57 -7.49 4.85 -1.85
C ALA A 57 -7.80 3.65 -2.75
N LEU A 58 -8.92 2.98 -2.51
CA LEU A 58 -9.31 1.81 -3.32
C LEU A 58 -9.61 2.20 -4.76
N GLU A 59 -10.27 3.34 -4.98
CA GLU A 59 -10.58 3.83 -6.32
C GLU A 59 -9.30 4.13 -7.12
N GLU A 60 -8.28 4.64 -6.45
CA GLU A 60 -7.01 4.97 -7.09
C GLU A 60 -6.34 3.74 -7.73
N PHE A 61 -6.51 2.58 -7.10
CA PHE A 61 -5.89 1.33 -7.56
C PHE A 61 -6.88 0.31 -8.10
N GLU A 62 -8.11 0.72 -8.39
CA GLU A 62 -9.19 -0.20 -8.79
C GLU A 62 -8.79 -1.14 -9.91
N ASP A 63 -8.14 -0.62 -10.95
CA ASP A 63 -7.72 -1.41 -12.11
C ASP A 63 -6.22 -1.72 -12.14
N GLU A 64 -5.52 -1.38 -11.07
CA GLU A 64 -4.05 -1.47 -11.03
C GLU A 64 -3.54 -2.72 -10.31
N ILE A 65 -4.37 -3.36 -9.49
CA ILE A 65 -3.99 -4.52 -8.69
C ILE A 65 -4.12 -5.78 -9.52
N ASP A 66 -3.15 -6.69 -9.39
CA ASP A 66 -3.12 -7.93 -10.15
C ASP A 66 -4.24 -8.90 -9.73
N LYS A 67 -4.28 -10.07 -10.38
CA LYS A 67 -5.34 -11.06 -10.18
C LYS A 67 -5.40 -11.63 -8.77
N GLN A 68 -4.35 -11.51 -7.97
CA GLN A 68 -4.39 -11.93 -6.57
C GLN A 68 -5.31 -11.04 -5.75
N GLY A 69 -5.52 -9.79 -6.20
CA GLY A 69 -6.34 -8.83 -5.49
C GLY A 69 -5.66 -8.32 -4.22
N TRP A 70 -6.46 -7.72 -3.36
CA TRP A 70 -5.99 -7.21 -2.08
C TRP A 70 -5.82 -8.34 -1.08
N ILE A 71 -4.70 -8.34 -0.37
CA ILE A 71 -4.38 -9.32 0.67
C ILE A 71 -4.45 -8.60 2.01
N GLN A 72 -5.42 -8.99 2.83
CA GLN A 72 -5.61 -8.37 4.14
C GLN A 72 -4.61 -8.94 5.12
N ILE A 73 -4.04 -8.06 5.97
CA ILE A 73 -3.11 -8.47 7.03
C ILE A 73 -3.54 -7.84 8.35
N ASP A 74 -2.98 -8.36 9.43
CA ASP A 74 -3.28 -7.87 10.76
C ASP A 74 -2.76 -6.45 10.97
N GLU A 75 -3.39 -5.73 11.90
CA GLU A 75 -2.89 -4.42 12.31
C GLU A 75 -1.49 -4.56 12.91
N SER A 76 -0.67 -3.55 12.71
CA SER A 76 0.67 -3.53 13.30
C SER A 76 0.58 -3.39 14.81
N LEU A 77 1.56 -3.92 15.52
CA LEU A 77 1.67 -3.71 16.95
C LEU A 77 1.93 -2.22 17.23
N PRO A 78 1.52 -1.72 18.40
CA PRO A 78 1.61 -0.27 18.70
C PRO A 78 3.02 0.33 18.56
N TYR A 79 4.05 -0.46 18.75
CA TYR A 79 5.44 -0.01 18.65
C TYR A 79 6.13 -0.46 17.36
N CYS A 80 5.39 -1.05 16.43
CA CYS A 80 5.92 -1.49 15.13
C CYS A 80 5.57 -0.48 14.05
N GLN A 81 6.33 -0.48 12.97
CA GLN A 81 6.04 0.35 11.83
C GLN A 81 4.78 -0.13 11.13
N HIS A 82 3.92 0.80 10.76
CA HIS A 82 2.63 0.49 10.16
C HIS A 82 2.74 -0.08 8.74
N ASP A 83 3.83 0.17 8.06
CA ASP A 83 4.08 -0.29 6.69
C ASP A 83 4.77 -1.65 6.61
N CYS A 84 5.05 -2.28 7.74
CA CYS A 84 5.76 -3.55 7.78
C CYS A 84 4.86 -4.70 7.32
N ILE A 85 5.30 -5.42 6.29
CA ILE A 85 4.62 -6.62 5.77
C ILE A 85 5.47 -7.85 6.14
N LEU A 86 5.10 -8.49 7.23
CA LEU A 86 5.75 -9.73 7.66
C LEU A 86 4.82 -10.92 7.56
#